data_276848cba0bcaf5541ca911c403b8575
#
_entry.id   276848cba0bcaf5541ca911c403b8575
#
_cell.length_a   1.000
_cell.length_b   1.000
_cell.length_c   1.000
_cell.angle_alpha   90.00
_cell.angle_beta   90.00
_cell.angle_gamma   90.00
#
_symmetry.space_group_name_H-M   'P 1'
#
loop_
_entity.id
_entity.type
_entity.pdbx_description
1 polymer ?
#
loop_
_entity_poly.entity_id
_entity_poly.type
_entity_poly.pdbx_seq_one_letter_code
_entity_poly.pdbx_strand_id
1 'polypeptide(L)'
;QGSNLFTISSLENGIDPDNDVTIEYCSEATEALSKVQAGEATIAMLPQPFVTSALSQVEGLRVALDMNEEWQKVAGSKLVTGVLVVRKDAVENDPEAFAAFMDGYKASVEAANNDVEGTAALCEQYGVVAKAALAQKALPQCNIVFETGDEMKSDLATYFNVLYAADPASVGGSLPADDFYYVG
;
A
#
# COMPACT_ATOMS: atom_id res chain seq x y z
N GLN A 1 7.04 -4.97 -5.04
CA GLN A 1 5.82 -5.37 -4.28
C GLN A 1 4.64 -5.64 -5.22
N GLY A 2 4.34 -4.75 -6.16
CA GLY A 2 3.19 -4.91 -7.06
C GLY A 2 3.23 -6.19 -7.90
N SER A 3 4.40 -6.59 -8.40
CA SER A 3 4.56 -7.80 -9.19
C SER A 3 4.20 -9.06 -8.40
N ASN A 4 4.70 -9.20 -7.17
CA ASN A 4 4.42 -10.37 -6.35
C ASN A 4 2.94 -10.45 -5.96
N LEU A 5 2.31 -9.32 -5.63
CA LEU A 5 0.88 -9.25 -5.34
C LEU A 5 0.04 -9.72 -6.52
N PHE A 6 0.35 -9.24 -7.73
CA PHE A 6 -0.37 -9.65 -8.95
C PHE A 6 -0.19 -11.15 -9.21
N THR A 7 1.03 -11.66 -9.13
CA THR A 7 1.35 -13.08 -9.35
C THR A 7 0.60 -13.98 -8.36
N ILE A 8 0.66 -13.68 -7.07
CA ILE A 8 -0.02 -14.45 -6.02
C ILE A 8 -1.54 -14.45 -6.25
N SER A 9 -2.14 -13.27 -6.47
CA SER A 9 -3.57 -13.16 -6.68
C SER A 9 -4.03 -13.88 -7.95
N SER A 10 -3.23 -13.89 -9.02
CA SER A 10 -3.54 -14.59 -10.26
C SER A 10 -3.53 -16.10 -10.07
N LEU A 11 -2.46 -16.66 -9.48
CA LEU A 11 -2.32 -18.09 -9.25
C LEU A 11 -3.44 -18.64 -8.36
N GLU A 12 -3.79 -17.92 -7.28
CA GLU A 12 -4.89 -18.36 -6.39
C GLU A 12 -6.27 -18.30 -7.04
N ASN A 13 -6.44 -17.51 -8.11
CA ASN A 13 -7.65 -17.48 -8.93
C ASN A 13 -7.57 -18.37 -10.18
N GLY A 14 -6.56 -19.22 -10.28
CA GLY A 14 -6.41 -20.18 -11.39
C GLY A 14 -5.97 -19.55 -12.71
N ILE A 15 -5.38 -18.35 -12.66
CA ILE A 15 -4.78 -17.66 -13.82
C ILE A 15 -3.28 -17.89 -13.78
N ASP A 16 -2.73 -18.47 -14.81
CA ASP A 16 -1.29 -18.63 -14.99
C ASP A 16 -0.69 -17.32 -15.53
N PRO A 17 0.05 -16.55 -14.71
CA PRO A 17 0.56 -15.26 -15.15
C PRO A 17 1.58 -15.33 -16.28
N ASP A 18 2.16 -16.49 -16.52
CA ASP A 18 3.16 -16.69 -17.57
C ASP A 18 2.53 -17.13 -18.91
N ASN A 19 1.34 -17.76 -18.86
CA ASN A 19 0.71 -18.35 -20.05
C ASN A 19 -0.63 -17.72 -20.45
N ASP A 20 -1.40 -17.22 -19.46
CA ASP A 20 -2.77 -16.73 -19.70
C ASP A 20 -2.83 -15.22 -19.96
N VAL A 21 -1.80 -14.48 -19.58
CA VAL A 21 -1.77 -13.01 -19.71
C VAL A 21 -0.40 -12.53 -20.21
N THR A 22 -0.39 -11.36 -20.83
CA THR A 22 0.87 -10.66 -21.16
C THR A 22 1.07 -9.54 -20.14
N ILE A 23 2.12 -9.66 -19.31
CA ILE A 23 2.42 -8.69 -18.28
C ILE A 23 3.55 -7.77 -18.75
N GLU A 24 3.33 -6.47 -18.64
CA GLU A 24 4.37 -5.45 -18.82
C GLU A 24 4.61 -4.74 -17.48
N TYR A 25 5.84 -4.81 -17.00
CA TYR A 25 6.25 -4.16 -15.76
C TYR A 25 6.77 -2.76 -16.06
N CYS A 26 6.23 -1.77 -15.35
CA CYS A 26 6.67 -0.39 -15.40
C CYS A 26 7.46 -0.05 -14.14
N SER A 27 8.50 0.78 -14.28
CA SER A 27 9.30 1.23 -13.15
C SER A 27 8.55 2.22 -12.26
N GLU A 28 7.66 3.01 -12.86
CA GLU A 28 6.91 4.08 -12.21
C GLU A 28 5.41 3.96 -12.50
N ALA A 29 4.58 4.31 -11.51
CA ALA A 29 3.13 4.33 -11.71
C ALA A 29 2.67 5.34 -12.76
N THR A 30 3.41 6.42 -12.95
CA THR A 30 3.20 7.41 -14.02
C THR A 30 3.36 6.83 -15.41
N GLU A 31 4.31 5.92 -15.61
CA GLU A 31 4.51 5.20 -16.86
C GLU A 31 3.30 4.29 -17.17
N ALA A 32 2.87 3.50 -16.20
CA ALA A 32 1.70 2.64 -16.36
C ALA A 32 0.43 3.45 -16.66
N LEU A 33 0.24 4.59 -15.98
CA LEU A 33 -0.87 5.50 -16.26
C LEU A 33 -0.82 6.03 -17.68
N SER A 34 0.36 6.44 -18.17
CA SER A 34 0.54 6.95 -19.53
C SER A 34 0.18 5.91 -20.61
N LYS A 35 0.51 4.63 -20.38
CA LYS A 35 0.13 3.53 -21.29
C LYS A 35 -1.39 3.33 -21.36
N VAL A 36 -2.08 3.41 -20.21
CA VAL A 36 -3.54 3.37 -20.18
C VAL A 36 -4.15 4.55 -20.95
N GLN A 37 -3.62 5.76 -20.74
CA GLN A 37 -4.08 6.97 -21.44
C GLN A 37 -3.87 6.88 -22.95
N ALA A 38 -2.76 6.29 -23.39
CA ALA A 38 -2.46 6.07 -24.80
C ALA A 38 -3.27 4.92 -25.44
N GLY A 39 -3.99 4.13 -24.63
CA GLY A 39 -4.70 2.94 -25.10
C GLY A 39 -3.79 1.74 -25.42
N GLU A 40 -2.54 1.79 -24.97
CA GLU A 40 -1.56 0.71 -25.12
C GLU A 40 -1.81 -0.43 -24.12
N ALA A 41 -2.41 -0.09 -22.97
CA ALA A 41 -2.82 -1.04 -21.95
C ALA A 41 -4.32 -0.88 -21.64
N THR A 42 -5.06 -1.98 -21.56
CA THR A 42 -6.48 -2.00 -21.23
C THR A 42 -6.75 -2.34 -19.77
N ILE A 43 -5.78 -2.95 -19.10
CA ILE A 43 -5.80 -3.30 -17.67
C ILE A 43 -4.51 -2.80 -17.04
N ALA A 44 -4.60 -2.14 -15.91
CA ALA A 44 -3.44 -1.72 -15.15
C ALA A 44 -3.66 -1.91 -13.64
N MET A 45 -2.59 -2.29 -12.94
CA MET A 45 -2.54 -2.27 -11.48
C MET A 45 -1.82 -1.01 -11.04
N LEU A 46 -2.53 -0.13 -10.35
CA LEU A 46 -2.04 1.18 -9.94
C LEU A 46 -2.30 1.40 -8.44
N PRO A 47 -1.39 2.06 -7.71
CA PRO A 47 -1.67 2.52 -6.36
C PRO A 47 -2.48 3.82 -6.35
N GLN A 48 -3.04 4.19 -5.19
CA GLN A 48 -3.50 5.56 -4.97
C GLN A 48 -2.30 6.51 -4.83
N PRO A 49 -2.39 7.76 -5.33
CA PRO A 49 -3.55 8.41 -5.95
C PRO A 49 -3.66 8.19 -7.48
N PHE A 50 -2.83 7.33 -8.07
CA PHE A 50 -2.77 7.12 -9.53
C PHE A 50 -4.06 6.51 -10.10
N VAL A 51 -4.73 5.62 -9.35
CA VAL A 51 -6.07 5.10 -9.73
C VAL A 51 -7.06 6.25 -9.85
N THR A 52 -7.14 7.13 -8.83
CA THR A 52 -8.03 8.31 -8.85
C THR A 52 -7.70 9.25 -10.01
N SER A 53 -6.42 9.44 -10.30
CA SER A 53 -5.96 10.24 -11.45
C SER A 53 -6.39 9.61 -12.78
N ALA A 54 -6.18 8.30 -12.95
CA ALA A 54 -6.57 7.56 -14.14
C ALA A 54 -8.08 7.67 -14.41
N LEU A 55 -8.90 7.42 -13.39
CA LEU A 55 -10.36 7.53 -13.49
C LEU A 55 -10.85 8.94 -13.86
N SER A 56 -10.09 9.97 -13.50
CA SER A 56 -10.44 11.37 -13.84
C SER A 56 -10.04 11.77 -15.26
N GLN A 57 -9.15 11.03 -15.91
CA GLN A 57 -8.51 11.43 -17.18
C GLN A 57 -8.87 10.47 -18.34
N VAL A 58 -9.28 9.24 -18.04
CA VAL A 58 -9.59 8.22 -19.07
C VAL A 58 -11.08 7.90 -19.01
N GLU A 59 -11.80 8.28 -20.02
CA GLU A 59 -13.25 8.00 -20.13
C GLU A 59 -13.51 6.49 -20.25
N GLY A 60 -14.51 6.01 -19.53
CA GLY A 60 -14.88 4.59 -19.55
C GLY A 60 -14.00 3.69 -18.67
N LEU A 61 -12.93 4.22 -18.06
CA LEU A 61 -12.13 3.47 -17.12
C LEU A 61 -12.90 3.22 -15.83
N ARG A 62 -12.77 2.03 -15.27
CA ARG A 62 -13.37 1.65 -13.99
C ARG A 62 -12.41 0.82 -13.14
N VAL A 63 -12.60 0.81 -11.85
CA VAL A 63 -11.97 -0.17 -10.97
C VAL A 63 -12.66 -1.52 -11.21
N ALA A 64 -11.91 -2.52 -11.60
CA ALA A 64 -12.40 -3.87 -11.82
C ALA A 64 -12.27 -4.73 -10.56
N LEU A 65 -11.15 -4.60 -9.86
CA LEU A 65 -10.81 -5.34 -8.64
C LEU A 65 -10.16 -4.38 -7.64
N ASP A 66 -10.54 -4.50 -6.37
CA ASP A 66 -9.83 -3.90 -5.24
C ASP A 66 -8.85 -4.94 -4.68
N MET A 67 -7.55 -4.63 -4.75
CA MET A 67 -6.52 -5.59 -4.35
C MET A 67 -6.49 -5.85 -2.84
N ASN A 68 -7.05 -4.96 -2.01
CA ASN A 68 -7.20 -5.24 -0.57
C ASN A 68 -8.27 -6.31 -0.35
N GLU A 69 -9.40 -6.22 -1.06
CA GLU A 69 -10.46 -7.22 -0.98
C GLU A 69 -10.02 -8.58 -1.55
N GLU A 70 -9.34 -8.57 -2.69
CA GLU A 70 -8.82 -9.79 -3.31
C GLU A 70 -7.76 -10.45 -2.44
N TRP A 71 -6.84 -9.67 -1.86
CA TRP A 71 -5.84 -10.19 -0.94
C TRP A 71 -6.47 -10.83 0.31
N GLN A 72 -7.48 -10.19 0.89
CA GLN A 72 -8.16 -10.75 2.06
C GLN A 72 -8.82 -12.09 1.77
N LYS A 73 -9.38 -12.27 0.55
CA LYS A 73 -9.96 -13.56 0.13
C LYS A 73 -8.91 -14.66 0.02
N VAL A 74 -7.73 -14.33 -0.48
CA VAL A 74 -6.62 -15.25 -0.74
C VAL A 74 -5.82 -15.55 0.52
N ALA A 75 -5.38 -14.53 1.24
CA ALA A 75 -4.45 -14.64 2.36
C ALA A 75 -5.14 -14.63 3.74
N GLY A 76 -6.42 -14.25 3.81
CA GLY A 76 -7.16 -14.13 5.07
C GLY A 76 -6.63 -13.05 6.00
N SER A 77 -5.84 -12.11 5.49
CA SER A 77 -5.20 -11.02 6.24
C SER A 77 -5.30 -9.69 5.52
N LYS A 78 -4.92 -8.60 6.20
CA LYS A 78 -4.82 -7.28 5.57
C LYS A 78 -3.67 -7.25 4.56
N LEU A 79 -3.85 -6.50 3.47
CA LEU A 79 -2.76 -6.16 2.55
C LEU A 79 -1.95 -5.02 3.14
N VAL A 80 -0.71 -5.31 3.58
CA VAL A 80 0.18 -4.31 4.16
C VAL A 80 1.07 -3.71 3.08
N THR A 81 0.77 -2.49 2.65
CA THR A 81 1.51 -1.80 1.58
C THR A 81 2.55 -0.82 2.09
N GLY A 82 2.41 -0.32 3.31
CA GLY A 82 3.32 0.63 3.93
C GLY A 82 3.43 0.43 5.43
N VAL A 83 4.62 0.65 5.96
CA VAL A 83 4.90 0.53 7.39
C VAL A 83 5.79 1.69 7.86
N LEU A 84 5.65 2.07 9.12
CA LEU A 84 6.59 2.91 9.80
C LEU A 84 7.73 2.04 10.33
N VAL A 85 8.97 2.40 10.03
CA VAL A 85 10.15 1.75 10.57
C VAL A 85 10.95 2.72 11.45
N VAL A 86 11.50 2.19 12.54
CA VAL A 86 12.32 2.97 13.46
C VAL A 86 13.60 2.19 13.78
N ARG A 87 14.69 2.91 13.98
CA ARG A 87 15.94 2.30 14.45
C ARG A 87 15.81 1.92 15.92
N LYS A 88 16.29 0.74 16.29
CA LYS A 88 16.24 0.21 17.67
C LYS A 88 16.87 1.18 18.67
N ASP A 89 18.06 1.69 18.33
CA ASP A 89 18.78 2.65 19.17
C ASP A 89 18.04 3.99 19.37
N ALA A 90 17.20 4.40 18.42
CA ALA A 90 16.40 5.62 18.58
C ALA A 90 15.30 5.43 19.65
N VAL A 91 14.68 4.25 19.68
CA VAL A 91 13.68 3.91 20.71
C VAL A 91 14.33 3.73 22.08
N GLU A 92 15.49 3.04 22.14
CA GLU A 92 16.19 2.73 23.39
C GLU A 92 16.81 3.99 24.04
N ASN A 93 17.34 4.92 23.23
CA ASN A 93 17.99 6.13 23.74
C ASN A 93 17.01 7.22 24.18
N ASP A 94 15.83 7.31 23.58
CA ASP A 94 14.83 8.31 23.94
C ASP A 94 13.39 7.75 23.79
N PRO A 95 12.99 6.88 24.71
CA PRO A 95 11.64 6.25 24.66
C PRO A 95 10.51 7.27 24.83
N GLU A 96 10.74 8.38 25.55
CA GLU A 96 9.74 9.44 25.75
C GLU A 96 9.47 10.20 24.44
N ALA A 97 10.53 10.57 23.70
CA ALA A 97 10.38 11.22 22.41
C ALA A 97 9.71 10.27 21.39
N PHE A 98 10.04 8.98 21.43
CA PHE A 98 9.40 8.01 20.57
C PHE A 98 7.90 7.85 20.88
N ALA A 99 7.54 7.77 22.17
CA ALA A 99 6.13 7.72 22.59
C ALA A 99 5.36 8.98 22.12
N ALA A 100 5.93 10.17 22.32
CA ALA A 100 5.33 11.42 21.86
C ALA A 100 5.16 11.46 20.33
N PHE A 101 6.14 10.92 19.58
CA PHE A 101 6.04 10.77 18.13
C PHE A 101 4.86 9.83 17.74
N MET A 102 4.71 8.70 18.41
CA MET A 102 3.65 7.73 18.13
C MET A 102 2.26 8.32 18.40
N ASP A 103 2.11 9.10 19.48
CA ASP A 103 0.86 9.82 19.78
C ASP A 103 0.53 10.85 18.69
N GLY A 104 1.52 11.63 18.24
CA GLY A 104 1.38 12.57 17.15
C GLY A 104 1.06 11.90 15.81
N TYR A 105 1.69 10.76 15.53
CA TYR A 105 1.42 9.96 14.33
C TYR A 105 0.00 9.42 14.33
N LYS A 106 -0.45 8.87 15.47
CA LYS A 106 -1.84 8.42 15.64
C LYS A 106 -2.83 9.55 15.38
N ALA A 107 -2.62 10.70 16.00
CA ALA A 107 -3.48 11.88 15.80
C ALA A 107 -3.49 12.34 14.32
N SER A 108 -2.35 12.25 13.63
CA SER A 108 -2.25 12.56 12.20
C SER A 108 -3.06 11.58 11.32
N VAL A 109 -3.01 10.28 11.63
CA VAL A 109 -3.82 9.27 10.94
C VAL A 109 -5.32 9.50 11.18
N GLU A 110 -5.70 9.80 12.43
CA GLU A 110 -7.09 10.13 12.78
C GLU A 110 -7.57 11.39 12.04
N ALA A 111 -6.74 12.43 11.95
CA ALA A 111 -7.06 13.64 11.20
C ALA A 111 -7.23 13.35 9.71
N ALA A 112 -6.36 12.54 9.11
CA ALA A 112 -6.44 12.16 7.69
C ALA A 112 -7.75 11.45 7.34
N ASN A 113 -8.31 10.68 8.28
CA ASN A 113 -9.57 9.96 8.08
C ASN A 113 -10.81 10.79 8.41
N ASN A 114 -10.72 11.69 9.40
CA ASN A 114 -11.87 12.46 9.91
C ASN A 114 -12.00 13.85 9.29
N ASP A 115 -10.90 14.43 8.80
CA ASP A 115 -10.84 15.71 8.09
C ASP A 115 -10.14 15.56 6.74
N VAL A 116 -10.84 14.91 5.82
CA VAL A 116 -10.33 14.66 4.46
C VAL A 116 -10.07 15.95 3.70
N GLU A 117 -10.89 16.99 3.89
CA GLU A 117 -10.74 18.28 3.21
C GLU A 117 -9.49 19.01 3.70
N GLY A 118 -9.31 19.15 5.02
CA GLY A 118 -8.13 19.76 5.61
C GLY A 118 -6.86 19.00 5.28
N THR A 119 -6.90 17.67 5.36
CA THR A 119 -5.75 16.81 4.99
C THR A 119 -5.40 16.96 3.51
N ALA A 120 -6.38 17.01 2.62
CA ALA A 120 -6.15 17.21 1.19
C ALA A 120 -5.49 18.57 0.90
N ALA A 121 -5.90 19.63 1.59
CA ALA A 121 -5.27 20.94 1.49
C ALA A 121 -3.79 20.91 1.94
N LEU A 122 -3.49 20.19 3.03
CA LEU A 122 -2.11 19.98 3.49
C LEU A 122 -1.30 19.15 2.49
N CYS A 123 -1.89 18.12 1.87
CA CYS A 123 -1.21 17.34 0.84
C CYS A 123 -0.77 18.20 -0.35
N GLU A 124 -1.61 19.15 -0.79
CA GLU A 124 -1.23 20.09 -1.83
C GLU A 124 -0.18 21.10 -1.34
N GLN A 125 -0.37 21.67 -0.16
CA GLN A 125 0.55 22.63 0.44
C GLN A 125 1.97 22.09 0.58
N TYR A 126 2.10 20.82 0.99
CA TYR A 126 3.40 20.17 1.19
C TYR A 126 3.89 19.38 -0.04
N GLY A 127 3.19 19.43 -1.17
CA GLY A 127 3.61 18.79 -2.41
C GLY A 127 3.53 17.26 -2.41
N VAL A 128 2.73 16.68 -1.51
CA VAL A 128 2.46 15.21 -1.47
C VAL A 128 1.62 14.80 -2.67
N VAL A 129 0.63 15.62 -3.01
CA VAL A 129 -0.22 15.46 -4.19
C VAL A 129 -0.33 16.83 -4.88
N ALA A 130 -0.34 16.84 -6.20
CA ALA A 130 -0.29 18.09 -6.99
C ALA A 130 -1.51 19.02 -6.79
N LYS A 131 -2.69 18.46 -6.41
CA LYS A 131 -3.94 19.21 -6.20
C LYS A 131 -4.75 18.63 -5.07
N ALA A 132 -5.25 19.47 -4.19
CA ALA A 132 -6.13 19.09 -3.08
C ALA A 132 -7.38 18.33 -3.54
N ALA A 133 -7.97 18.73 -4.67
CA ALA A 133 -9.15 18.04 -5.22
C ALA A 133 -8.88 16.57 -5.61
N LEU A 134 -7.66 16.24 -6.03
CA LEU A 134 -7.24 14.85 -6.28
C LEU A 134 -7.04 14.11 -4.96
N ALA A 135 -6.34 14.73 -4.01
CA ALA A 135 -6.11 14.16 -2.68
C ALA A 135 -7.43 13.87 -1.96
N GLN A 136 -8.39 14.79 -1.99
CA GLN A 136 -9.71 14.63 -1.38
C GLN A 136 -10.47 13.40 -1.88
N LYS A 137 -10.33 13.07 -3.17
CA LYS A 137 -10.94 11.87 -3.76
C LYS A 137 -10.16 10.58 -3.46
N ALA A 138 -8.82 10.68 -3.37
CA ALA A 138 -7.94 9.54 -3.18
C ALA A 138 -7.85 9.10 -1.71
N LEU A 139 -7.80 10.03 -0.76
CA LEU A 139 -7.58 9.75 0.67
C LEU A 139 -8.50 8.65 1.24
N PRO A 140 -9.82 8.65 0.97
CA PRO A 140 -10.71 7.59 1.47
C PRO A 140 -10.38 6.19 0.94
N GLN A 141 -9.61 6.10 -0.14
CA GLN A 141 -9.20 4.85 -0.79
C GLN A 141 -7.76 4.43 -0.44
N CYS A 142 -7.06 5.24 0.36
CA CYS A 142 -5.65 4.97 0.70
C CYS A 142 -5.48 3.96 1.84
N ASN A 143 -6.55 3.58 2.54
CA ASN A 143 -6.50 2.67 3.69
C ASN A 143 -5.46 3.10 4.74
N ILE A 144 -5.47 4.39 5.09
CA ILE A 144 -4.55 4.96 6.09
C ILE A 144 -5.02 4.50 7.47
N VAL A 145 -4.22 3.68 8.15
CA VAL A 145 -4.51 3.12 9.46
C VAL A 145 -3.37 3.33 10.43
N PHE A 146 -3.70 3.40 11.71
CA PHE A 146 -2.74 3.33 12.81
C PHE A 146 -2.89 1.98 13.50
N GLU A 147 -1.95 1.11 13.26
CA GLU A 147 -1.96 -0.25 13.80
C GLU A 147 -0.63 -0.55 14.46
N THR A 148 -0.67 -1.07 15.68
CA THR A 148 0.50 -1.34 16.53
C THR A 148 0.29 -2.62 17.34
N GLY A 149 1.30 -3.02 18.11
CA GLY A 149 1.20 -4.13 19.05
C GLY A 149 1.05 -5.49 18.37
N ASP A 150 0.34 -6.39 19.03
CA ASP A 150 0.18 -7.78 18.56
C ASP A 150 -0.63 -7.90 17.28
N GLU A 151 -1.57 -7.00 17.02
CA GLU A 151 -2.35 -6.99 15.77
C GLU A 151 -1.43 -6.67 14.59
N MET A 152 -0.65 -5.59 14.66
CA MET A 152 0.37 -5.23 13.66
C MET A 152 1.34 -6.40 13.42
N LYS A 153 1.87 -7.01 14.50
CA LYS A 153 2.79 -8.14 14.39
C LYS A 153 2.15 -9.32 13.66
N SER A 154 0.92 -9.66 13.99
CA SER A 154 0.17 -10.76 13.38
C SER A 154 -0.07 -10.54 11.89
N ASP A 155 -0.54 -9.34 11.51
CA ASP A 155 -0.83 -9.01 10.12
C ASP A 155 0.44 -8.96 9.27
N LEU A 156 1.52 -8.35 9.80
CA LEU A 156 2.82 -8.33 9.14
C LEU A 156 3.43 -9.73 8.99
N ALA A 157 3.36 -10.57 10.03
CA ALA A 157 3.88 -11.93 9.98
C ALA A 157 3.13 -12.76 8.93
N THR A 158 1.81 -12.63 8.83
CA THR A 158 1.01 -13.30 7.80
C THR A 158 1.40 -12.82 6.41
N TYR A 159 1.51 -11.51 6.21
CA TYR A 159 1.92 -10.90 4.95
C TYR A 159 3.31 -11.38 4.52
N PHE A 160 4.30 -11.35 5.42
CA PHE A 160 5.66 -11.83 5.13
C PHE A 160 5.71 -13.31 4.83
N ASN A 161 4.92 -14.16 5.50
CA ASN A 161 4.86 -15.58 5.20
C ASN A 161 4.36 -15.85 3.78
N VAL A 162 3.32 -15.14 3.32
CA VAL A 162 2.83 -15.27 1.95
C VAL A 162 3.87 -14.84 0.92
N LEU A 163 4.52 -13.69 1.15
CA LEU A 163 5.59 -13.22 0.27
C LEU A 163 6.79 -14.18 0.25
N TYR A 164 7.20 -14.68 1.41
CA TYR A 164 8.32 -15.63 1.54
C TYR A 164 8.03 -16.95 0.82
N ALA A 165 6.80 -17.45 0.91
CA ALA A 165 6.40 -18.67 0.22
C ALA A 165 6.44 -18.51 -1.31
N ALA A 166 6.09 -17.33 -1.82
CA ALA A 166 6.14 -17.02 -3.25
C ALA A 166 7.57 -16.76 -3.75
N ASP A 167 8.32 -15.94 -3.01
CA ASP A 167 9.71 -15.59 -3.33
C ASP A 167 10.47 -15.17 -2.06
N PRO A 168 11.33 -16.02 -1.49
CA PRO A 168 12.12 -15.68 -0.30
C PRO A 168 12.96 -14.40 -0.44
N ALA A 169 13.43 -14.07 -1.65
CA ALA A 169 14.23 -12.86 -1.87
C ALA A 169 13.43 -11.57 -1.66
N SER A 170 12.11 -11.62 -1.83
CA SER A 170 11.22 -10.47 -1.62
C SER A 170 11.20 -9.96 -0.17
N VAL A 171 11.57 -10.81 0.78
CA VAL A 171 11.67 -10.50 2.22
C VAL A 171 13.10 -10.59 2.77
N GLY A 172 14.10 -10.48 1.87
CA GLY A 172 15.52 -10.50 2.26
C GLY A 172 16.09 -11.90 2.52
N GLY A 173 15.44 -12.96 2.06
CA GLY A 173 15.90 -14.35 2.13
C GLY A 173 15.53 -15.08 3.43
N SER A 174 15.00 -14.39 4.43
CA SER A 174 14.53 -14.98 5.69
C SER A 174 13.39 -14.15 6.28
N LEU A 175 12.51 -14.82 7.01
CA LEU A 175 11.48 -14.13 7.77
C LEU A 175 12.09 -13.34 8.93
N PRO A 176 11.51 -12.17 9.28
CA PRO A 176 11.97 -11.38 10.42
C PRO A 176 11.86 -12.16 11.74
N ALA A 177 12.83 -11.94 12.63
CA ALA A 177 12.76 -12.44 14.00
C ALA A 177 11.78 -11.63 14.86
N ASP A 178 11.43 -12.13 16.04
CA ASP A 178 10.45 -11.49 16.94
C ASP A 178 10.84 -10.06 17.35
N ASP A 179 12.12 -9.79 17.47
CA ASP A 179 12.65 -8.49 17.86
C ASP A 179 12.66 -7.44 16.72
N PHE A 180 12.21 -7.82 15.54
CA PHE A 180 11.93 -6.90 14.43
C PHE A 180 10.67 -6.06 14.70
N TYR A 181 9.71 -6.60 15.42
CA TYR A 181 8.43 -5.96 15.65
C TYR A 181 8.44 -5.15 16.95
N TYR A 182 8.11 -3.87 16.86
CA TYR A 182 7.85 -3.06 18.03
C TYR A 182 6.40 -3.28 18.49
N VAL A 183 6.23 -3.94 19.62
CA VAL A 183 4.89 -4.27 20.17
C VAL A 183 4.51 -3.44 21.42
N GLY A 184 5.39 -2.50 21.86
CA GLY A 184 5.18 -1.64 23.00
C GLY A 184 6.06 -2.00 24.18
#